data_0dcf8bf754360f5ff7096957443fbcd3
#
_entry.id   0dcf8bf754360f5ff7096957443fbcd3
#
_cell.length_a   1.000
_cell.length_b   1.000
_cell.length_c   1.000
_cell.angle_alpha   90.00
_cell.angle_beta   90.00
_cell.angle_gamma   90.00
#
_symmetry.space_group_name_H-M   'P 1'
#
loop_
_entity.id
_entity.type
_entity.pdbx_description
1 polymer ?
#
loop_
_entity_poly.entity_id
_entity_poly.type
_entity_poly.pdbx_seq_one_letter_code
_entity_poly.pdbx_strand_id
1 'polypeptide(L)'
;DSLFDTLKKLPISLDFKIASHNEGAAPYFREYLREALKKWCKTEIKPDGTHYNIYTDGLKVYTTINSRLQRFAEEAMKTHISSLQKDFFAHWKGYSKAPFPEDFEWEQIDAIIDQAIKRSERYIKLKKAGVSDQNIRRVFKTKVPMRLFSWSGEIDTVLSPRDSVKYNKFFIHTGMMSMDPSTGYVKAYVGGIDYKHFKYDHV
;
A
#
# COMPACT_ATOMS: atom_id res chain seq x y z
N ASP A 1 42.55 -20.95 -18.35
CA ASP A 1 43.22 -19.96 -17.49
C ASP A 1 42.98 -18.52 -17.94
N SER A 2 42.95 -18.22 -19.24
CA SER A 2 42.74 -16.85 -19.74
C SER A 2 41.36 -16.24 -19.36
N LEU A 3 40.27 -17.05 -19.33
CA LEU A 3 38.94 -16.60 -18.93
C LEU A 3 38.87 -16.25 -17.43
N PHE A 4 39.52 -17.07 -16.60
CA PHE A 4 39.61 -16.82 -15.16
C PHE A 4 40.32 -15.52 -14.84
N ASP A 5 41.49 -15.27 -15.51
CA ASP A 5 42.27 -14.06 -15.30
C ASP A 5 41.55 -12.80 -15.79
N THR A 6 40.73 -12.93 -16.85
CA THR A 6 39.89 -11.85 -17.36
C THR A 6 38.72 -11.55 -16.39
N LEU A 7 38.03 -12.57 -15.89
CA LEU A 7 36.91 -12.42 -14.94
C LEU A 7 37.38 -11.85 -13.60
N LYS A 8 38.57 -12.27 -13.12
CA LYS A 8 39.15 -11.75 -11.88
C LYS A 8 39.45 -10.25 -11.90
N LYS A 9 39.67 -9.68 -13.07
CA LYS A 9 39.94 -8.24 -13.25
C LYS A 9 38.68 -7.40 -13.41
N LEU A 10 37.52 -8.02 -13.63
CA LEU A 10 36.26 -7.28 -13.73
C LEU A 10 35.84 -6.75 -12.36
N PRO A 11 35.30 -5.52 -12.31
CA PRO A 11 34.73 -5.00 -11.07
C PRO A 11 33.54 -5.86 -10.66
N ILE A 12 33.42 -6.12 -9.35
CA ILE A 12 32.25 -6.81 -8.78
C ILE A 12 31.05 -5.87 -8.92
N SER A 13 30.10 -6.24 -9.80
CA SER A 13 28.83 -5.55 -9.92
C SER A 13 27.79 -6.27 -9.07
N LEU A 14 27.29 -5.58 -8.04
CA LEU A 14 26.22 -6.11 -7.20
C LEU A 14 24.86 -5.74 -7.80
N ASP A 15 24.05 -6.73 -8.18
CA ASP A 15 22.63 -6.56 -8.47
C ASP A 15 21.83 -6.70 -7.14
N PHE A 16 22.12 -5.79 -6.22
CA PHE A 16 21.46 -5.77 -4.92
C PHE A 16 20.11 -5.06 -5.03
N LYS A 17 19.04 -5.82 -4.93
CA LYS A 17 17.67 -5.31 -4.84
C LYS A 17 17.15 -5.54 -3.42
N ILE A 18 16.79 -4.47 -2.73
CA ILE A 18 16.06 -4.59 -1.46
C ILE A 18 14.69 -5.19 -1.78
N ALA A 19 14.45 -6.43 -1.36
CA ALA A 19 13.13 -7.03 -1.46
C ALA A 19 12.14 -6.24 -0.60
N SER A 20 11.28 -5.46 -1.26
CA SER A 20 10.24 -4.71 -0.59
C SER A 20 9.04 -5.63 -0.30
N HIS A 21 8.52 -5.60 0.94
CA HIS A 21 7.27 -6.28 1.28
C HIS A 21 6.04 -5.71 0.54
N ASN A 22 6.18 -4.55 -0.11
CA ASN A 22 5.13 -3.95 -0.92
C ASN A 22 5.01 -4.60 -2.31
N GLU A 23 6.03 -5.35 -2.75
CA GLU A 23 6.10 -5.98 -4.08
C GLU A 23 5.78 -7.47 -4.03
N GLY A 24 5.38 -8.05 -5.18
CA GLY A 24 5.00 -9.46 -5.32
C GLY A 24 3.51 -9.71 -5.10
N ALA A 25 3.10 -10.98 -5.29
CA ALA A 25 1.69 -11.39 -5.25
C ALA A 25 1.05 -11.20 -3.86
N ALA A 26 -0.23 -10.88 -3.85
CA ALA A 26 -1.09 -10.78 -2.66
C ALA A 26 -0.51 -9.91 -1.52
N PRO A 27 -0.10 -8.65 -1.76
CA PRO A 27 0.59 -7.86 -0.75
C PRO A 27 -0.27 -7.57 0.50
N TYR A 28 -1.56 -7.35 0.34
CA TYR A 28 -2.51 -7.17 1.45
C TYR A 28 -2.64 -8.44 2.29
N PHE A 29 -2.82 -9.60 1.64
CA PHE A 29 -2.88 -10.88 2.34
C PHE A 29 -1.59 -11.17 3.11
N ARG A 30 -0.43 -10.88 2.53
CA ARG A 30 0.86 -11.06 3.22
C ARG A 30 0.98 -10.17 4.46
N GLU A 31 0.44 -8.96 4.41
CA GLU A 31 0.42 -8.07 5.58
C GLU A 31 -0.53 -8.58 6.67
N TYR A 32 -1.73 -9.00 6.28
CA TYR A 32 -2.66 -9.68 7.20
C TYR A 32 -2.00 -10.88 7.87
N LEU A 33 -1.36 -11.74 7.06
CA LEU A 33 -0.66 -12.93 7.54
C LEU A 33 0.51 -12.57 8.48
N ARG A 34 1.26 -11.51 8.16
CA ARG A 34 2.37 -11.02 9.01
C ARG A 34 1.86 -10.64 10.40
N GLU A 35 0.75 -9.95 10.49
CA GLU A 35 0.16 -9.56 11.78
C GLU A 35 -0.40 -10.79 12.55
N ALA A 36 -1.01 -11.74 11.85
CA ALA A 36 -1.46 -13.00 12.44
C ALA A 36 -0.28 -13.81 13.00
N LEU A 37 0.79 -13.93 12.23
CA LEU A 37 2.02 -14.63 12.64
C LEU A 37 2.72 -13.94 13.81
N LYS A 38 2.75 -12.62 13.86
CA LYS A 38 3.29 -11.90 15.02
C LYS A 38 2.50 -12.20 16.31
N LYS A 39 1.18 -12.33 16.20
CA LYS A 39 0.34 -12.73 17.35
C LYS A 39 0.66 -14.17 17.76
N TRP A 40 0.72 -15.08 16.80
CA TRP A 40 1.09 -16.48 17.02
C TRP A 40 2.48 -16.62 17.68
N CYS A 41 3.49 -15.91 17.19
CA CYS A 41 4.84 -15.91 17.78
C CYS A 41 4.89 -15.45 19.24
N LYS A 42 3.91 -14.67 19.70
CA LYS A 42 3.81 -14.24 21.10
C LYS A 42 3.24 -15.30 22.02
N THR A 43 2.46 -16.22 21.47
CA THR A 43 1.82 -17.30 22.25
C THR A 43 2.61 -18.61 22.22
N GLU A 44 3.28 -18.89 21.12
CA GLU A 44 4.02 -20.13 20.92
C GLU A 44 5.47 -20.06 21.44
N ILE A 45 5.89 -21.14 22.08
CA ILE A 45 7.21 -21.25 22.71
C ILE A 45 7.98 -22.36 22.00
N LYS A 46 9.24 -22.08 21.70
CA LYS A 46 10.18 -23.06 21.13
C LYS A 46 10.62 -24.08 22.19
N PRO A 47 11.19 -25.23 21.76
CA PRO A 47 11.74 -26.22 22.70
C PRO A 47 12.83 -25.69 23.64
N ASP A 48 13.49 -24.59 23.26
CA ASP A 48 14.49 -23.90 24.09
C ASP A 48 13.92 -22.95 25.13
N GLY A 49 12.57 -22.83 25.21
CA GLY A 49 11.88 -21.95 26.14
C GLY A 49 11.72 -20.50 25.66
N THR A 50 12.21 -20.15 24.46
CA THR A 50 12.06 -18.80 23.89
C THR A 50 10.85 -18.70 22.93
N HIS A 51 10.36 -17.50 22.68
CA HIS A 51 9.30 -17.27 21.69
C HIS A 51 9.83 -17.31 20.26
N TYR A 52 8.97 -17.70 19.31
CA TYR A 52 9.28 -17.61 17.88
C TYR A 52 9.43 -16.17 17.41
N ASN A 53 10.27 -15.96 16.38
CA ASN A 53 10.46 -14.68 15.74
C ASN A 53 10.32 -14.85 14.22
N ILE A 54 9.35 -14.16 13.61
CA ILE A 54 9.07 -14.27 12.18
C ILE A 54 10.22 -13.84 11.26
N TYR A 55 11.19 -13.08 11.78
CA TYR A 55 12.29 -12.52 11.00
C TYR A 55 13.59 -13.31 11.12
N THR A 56 13.77 -14.08 12.19
CA THR A 56 15.05 -14.73 12.48
C THR A 56 14.98 -16.25 12.52
N ASP A 57 13.82 -16.86 12.74
CA ASP A 57 13.71 -18.30 12.94
C ASP A 57 13.48 -19.10 11.64
N GLY A 58 13.50 -18.44 10.46
CA GLY A 58 13.40 -19.12 9.18
C GLY A 58 12.09 -19.89 8.96
N LEU A 59 10.98 -19.39 9.52
CA LEU A 59 9.67 -20.05 9.47
C LEU A 59 9.19 -20.24 8.02
N LYS A 60 8.74 -21.45 7.69
CA LYS A 60 8.08 -21.76 6.41
C LYS A 60 6.57 -21.72 6.60
N VAL A 61 5.91 -20.77 5.94
CA VAL A 61 4.47 -20.56 6.06
C VAL A 61 3.77 -21.03 4.79
N TYR A 62 2.94 -22.05 4.92
CA TYR A 62 2.13 -22.59 3.83
C TYR A 62 0.74 -21.96 3.89
N THR A 63 0.24 -21.47 2.76
CA THR A 63 -1.07 -20.83 2.65
C THR A 63 -1.95 -21.55 1.65
N THR A 64 -3.25 -21.25 1.66
CA THR A 64 -4.23 -21.82 0.72
C THR A 64 -4.37 -21.00 -0.56
N ILE A 65 -3.66 -19.87 -0.68
CA ILE A 65 -3.66 -19.02 -1.87
C ILE A 65 -3.17 -19.82 -3.09
N ASN A 66 -3.96 -19.77 -4.17
CA ASN A 66 -3.57 -20.31 -5.46
C ASN A 66 -2.94 -19.18 -6.30
N SER A 67 -1.65 -19.28 -6.59
CA SER A 67 -0.90 -18.21 -7.27
C SER A 67 -1.46 -17.83 -8.64
N ARG A 68 -2.04 -18.80 -9.37
CA ARG A 68 -2.67 -18.54 -10.68
C ARG A 68 -4.00 -17.77 -10.51
N LEU A 69 -4.85 -18.19 -9.58
CA LEU A 69 -6.10 -17.47 -9.28
C LEU A 69 -5.81 -16.07 -8.72
N GLN A 70 -4.82 -15.95 -7.87
CA GLN A 70 -4.38 -14.64 -7.35
C GLN A 70 -3.97 -13.70 -8.48
N ARG A 71 -3.15 -14.17 -9.42
CA ARG A 71 -2.74 -13.36 -10.58
C ARG A 71 -3.95 -12.94 -11.42
N PHE A 72 -4.87 -13.84 -11.73
CA PHE A 72 -6.08 -13.50 -12.48
C PHE A 72 -6.94 -12.47 -11.75
N ALA A 73 -7.06 -12.59 -10.43
CA ALA A 73 -7.79 -11.64 -9.60
C ALA A 73 -7.16 -10.24 -9.65
N GLU A 74 -5.84 -10.16 -9.50
CA GLU A 74 -5.10 -8.88 -9.56
C GLU A 74 -5.18 -8.25 -10.96
N GLU A 75 -5.05 -9.05 -12.03
CA GLU A 75 -5.18 -8.58 -13.41
C GLU A 75 -6.61 -8.09 -13.74
N ALA A 76 -7.62 -8.84 -13.33
CA ALA A 76 -9.03 -8.47 -13.51
C ALA A 76 -9.36 -7.17 -12.76
N MET A 77 -8.94 -7.07 -11.51
CA MET A 77 -9.08 -5.85 -10.71
C MET A 77 -8.41 -4.67 -11.40
N LYS A 78 -7.13 -4.81 -11.78
CA LYS A 78 -6.38 -3.73 -12.44
C LYS A 78 -7.05 -3.26 -13.72
N THR A 79 -7.48 -4.19 -14.57
CA THR A 79 -8.13 -3.88 -15.86
C THR A 79 -9.47 -3.18 -15.64
N HIS A 80 -10.33 -3.73 -14.80
CA HIS A 80 -11.68 -3.20 -14.58
C HIS A 80 -11.64 -1.85 -13.84
N ILE A 81 -10.94 -1.76 -12.73
CA ILE A 81 -10.93 -0.53 -11.92
C ILE A 81 -10.19 0.61 -12.63
N SER A 82 -9.13 0.33 -13.41
CA SER A 82 -8.47 1.38 -14.19
C SER A 82 -9.40 1.94 -15.28
N SER A 83 -10.27 1.13 -15.89
CA SER A 83 -11.28 1.60 -16.83
C SER A 83 -12.35 2.42 -16.12
N LEU A 84 -12.93 1.90 -15.05
CA LEU A 84 -13.94 2.59 -14.26
C LEU A 84 -13.42 3.93 -13.71
N GLN A 85 -12.15 3.99 -13.35
CA GLN A 85 -11.51 5.22 -12.89
C GLN A 85 -11.47 6.31 -13.96
N LYS A 86 -11.31 5.96 -15.24
CA LYS A 86 -11.37 6.94 -16.34
C LYS A 86 -12.76 7.55 -16.44
N ASP A 87 -13.80 6.72 -16.36
CA ASP A 87 -15.19 7.18 -16.38
C ASP A 87 -15.50 8.05 -15.16
N PHE A 88 -15.00 7.68 -13.99
CA PHE A 88 -15.10 8.45 -12.76
C PHE A 88 -14.43 9.83 -12.88
N PHE A 89 -13.23 9.91 -13.43
CA PHE A 89 -12.56 11.20 -13.68
C PHE A 89 -13.32 12.05 -14.71
N ALA A 90 -13.85 11.43 -15.75
CA ALA A 90 -14.67 12.14 -16.75
C ALA A 90 -15.95 12.69 -16.13
N HIS A 91 -16.64 11.90 -15.29
CA HIS A 91 -17.84 12.32 -14.56
C HIS A 91 -17.59 13.54 -13.66
N TRP A 92 -16.50 13.53 -12.90
CA TRP A 92 -16.18 14.60 -11.96
C TRP A 92 -15.47 15.82 -12.57
N LYS A 93 -15.24 15.81 -13.88
CA LYS A 93 -14.57 16.91 -14.56
C LYS A 93 -15.42 18.18 -14.52
N GLY A 94 -14.87 19.25 -13.95
CA GLY A 94 -15.54 20.55 -13.84
C GLY A 94 -16.32 20.77 -12.53
N TYR A 95 -16.49 19.75 -11.70
CA TYR A 95 -17.13 19.91 -10.40
C TYR A 95 -16.13 20.46 -9.37
N SER A 96 -16.49 21.55 -8.71
CA SER A 96 -15.60 22.28 -7.81
C SER A 96 -15.27 21.53 -6.51
N LYS A 97 -16.23 20.75 -6.01
CA LYS A 97 -16.11 19.97 -4.78
C LYS A 97 -15.62 18.54 -5.01
N ALA A 98 -15.39 18.13 -6.27
CA ALA A 98 -14.94 16.78 -6.60
C ALA A 98 -13.76 16.31 -5.71
N PRO A 99 -13.73 15.04 -5.31
CA PRO A 99 -14.68 13.94 -5.53
C PRO A 99 -15.78 13.84 -4.44
N PHE A 100 -16.11 14.94 -3.82
CA PHE A 100 -17.14 15.00 -2.77
C PHE A 100 -18.50 15.42 -3.38
N PRO A 101 -19.63 14.99 -2.78
CA PRO A 101 -20.95 15.40 -3.21
C PRO A 101 -21.10 16.94 -3.21
N GLU A 102 -21.89 17.45 -4.14
CA GLU A 102 -22.12 18.91 -4.29
C GLU A 102 -22.89 19.52 -3.11
N ASP A 103 -23.68 18.73 -2.39
CA ASP A 103 -24.42 19.12 -1.19
C ASP A 103 -23.54 19.19 0.08
N PHE A 104 -22.27 18.73 0.01
CA PHE A 104 -21.35 18.89 1.12
C PHE A 104 -20.90 20.34 1.23
N GLU A 105 -20.89 20.88 2.46
CA GLU A 105 -20.27 22.18 2.72
C GLU A 105 -18.74 22.05 2.75
N TRP A 106 -18.04 23.14 2.44
CA TRP A 106 -16.57 23.16 2.43
C TRP A 106 -15.97 22.74 3.76
N GLU A 107 -16.62 23.09 4.86
CA GLU A 107 -16.22 22.72 6.23
C GLU A 107 -16.25 21.21 6.45
N GLN A 108 -17.24 20.51 5.87
CA GLN A 108 -17.33 19.04 5.94
C GLN A 108 -16.22 18.38 5.13
N ILE A 109 -15.94 18.91 3.93
CA ILE A 109 -14.83 18.43 3.09
C ILE A 109 -13.50 18.63 3.80
N ASP A 110 -13.28 19.81 4.38
CA ASP A 110 -12.07 20.11 5.13
C ASP A 110 -11.90 19.20 6.35
N ALA A 111 -12.97 18.90 7.05
CA ALA A 111 -12.95 17.98 8.19
C ALA A 111 -12.55 16.54 7.75
N ILE A 112 -13.05 16.06 6.61
CA ILE A 112 -12.68 14.74 6.04
C ILE A 112 -11.18 14.71 5.68
N ILE A 113 -10.70 15.76 5.02
CA ILE A 113 -9.29 15.87 4.65
C ILE A 113 -8.41 15.95 5.90
N ASP A 114 -8.79 16.74 6.90
CA ASP A 114 -8.04 16.86 8.14
C ASP A 114 -7.98 15.55 8.94
N GLN A 115 -9.05 14.76 8.94
CA GLN A 115 -9.02 13.40 9.50
C GLN A 115 -8.03 12.50 8.75
N ALA A 116 -8.02 12.55 7.42
CA ALA A 116 -7.08 11.77 6.62
C ALA A 116 -5.62 12.22 6.87
N ILE A 117 -5.39 13.52 6.98
CA ILE A 117 -4.09 14.09 7.37
C ILE A 117 -3.62 13.54 8.71
N LYS A 118 -4.48 13.54 9.75
CA LYS A 118 -4.13 13.05 11.10
C LYS A 118 -3.75 11.55 11.11
N ARG A 119 -4.27 10.76 10.18
CA ARG A 119 -3.94 9.33 10.01
C ARG A 119 -2.68 9.09 9.18
N SER A 120 -2.15 10.11 8.49
CA SER A 120 -0.97 9.97 7.64
C SER A 120 0.31 9.75 8.46
N GLU A 121 1.22 8.93 7.92
CA GLU A 121 2.53 8.70 8.56
C GLU A 121 3.29 10.00 8.78
N ARG A 122 3.20 10.95 7.83
CA ARG A 122 3.85 12.26 7.94
C ARG A 122 3.37 13.02 9.17
N TYR A 123 2.06 13.07 9.41
CA TYR A 123 1.48 13.72 10.59
C TYR A 123 1.95 13.04 11.88
N ILE A 124 1.86 11.69 11.91
CA ILE A 124 2.26 10.90 13.08
C ILE A 124 3.75 11.10 13.41
N LYS A 125 4.63 11.11 12.40
CA LYS A 125 6.06 11.35 12.58
C LYS A 125 6.34 12.77 13.13
N LEU A 126 5.68 13.79 12.59
CA LEU A 126 5.82 15.17 13.06
C LEU A 126 5.33 15.34 14.50
N LYS A 127 4.20 14.71 14.86
CA LYS A 127 3.69 14.73 16.24
C LYS A 127 4.64 14.04 17.21
N LYS A 128 5.17 12.87 16.83
CA LYS A 128 6.18 12.18 17.65
C LYS A 128 7.47 12.98 17.83
N ALA A 129 7.82 13.80 16.84
CA ALA A 129 8.97 14.73 16.91
C ALA A 129 8.67 16.03 17.70
N GLY A 130 7.49 16.16 18.34
CA GLY A 130 7.14 17.31 19.16
C GLY A 130 6.75 18.57 18.37
N VAL A 131 6.48 18.46 17.05
CA VAL A 131 6.11 19.62 16.24
C VAL A 131 4.69 20.08 16.60
N SER A 132 4.50 21.40 16.83
CA SER A 132 3.21 21.98 17.16
C SER A 132 2.19 21.83 16.02
N ASP A 133 0.89 21.77 16.33
CA ASP A 133 -0.17 21.64 15.33
C ASP A 133 -0.17 22.80 14.31
N GLN A 134 0.17 24.01 14.75
CA GLN A 134 0.29 25.17 13.85
C GLN A 134 1.40 24.95 12.81
N ASN A 135 2.56 24.48 13.23
CA ASN A 135 3.68 24.17 12.33
C ASN A 135 3.36 22.98 11.41
N ILE A 136 2.70 21.94 11.92
CA ILE A 136 2.23 20.81 11.10
C ILE A 136 1.28 21.30 10.01
N ARG A 137 0.29 22.14 10.33
CA ARG A 137 -0.61 22.73 9.33
C ARG A 137 0.14 23.50 8.26
N ARG A 138 1.19 24.27 8.63
CA ARG A 138 2.04 24.97 7.67
C ARG A 138 2.78 24.01 6.76
N VAL A 139 3.40 22.95 7.30
CA VAL A 139 4.08 21.89 6.53
C VAL A 139 3.11 21.24 5.52
N PHE A 140 1.87 20.96 5.95
CA PHE A 140 0.88 20.33 5.07
C PHE A 140 0.35 21.26 3.96
N LYS A 141 0.51 22.57 4.08
CA LYS A 141 0.18 23.56 3.05
C LYS A 141 1.36 23.90 2.14
N THR A 142 2.59 23.59 2.53
CA THR A 142 3.79 23.88 1.75
C THR A 142 3.98 22.83 0.63
N LYS A 143 4.15 23.29 -0.61
CA LYS A 143 4.41 22.41 -1.75
C LYS A 143 5.81 21.79 -1.63
N VAL A 144 5.89 20.50 -1.91
CA VAL A 144 7.12 19.71 -1.89
C VAL A 144 7.12 18.72 -3.05
N PRO A 145 8.31 18.36 -3.58
CA PRO A 145 8.41 17.25 -4.53
C PRO A 145 7.86 15.97 -3.89
N MET A 146 7.05 15.24 -4.63
CA MET A 146 6.50 13.96 -4.19
C MET A 146 6.16 13.07 -5.36
N ARG A 147 6.10 11.78 -5.09
CA ARG A 147 5.70 10.75 -6.04
C ARG A 147 4.31 10.26 -5.68
N LEU A 148 3.40 10.28 -6.63
CA LEU A 148 2.01 9.90 -6.48
C LEU A 148 1.67 8.70 -7.35
N PHE A 149 0.66 7.95 -6.92
CA PHE A 149 0.09 6.85 -7.68
C PHE A 149 -0.68 7.39 -8.91
N SER A 150 -0.52 6.71 -10.04
CA SER A 150 -1.49 6.74 -11.14
C SER A 150 -1.60 5.36 -11.78
N TRP A 151 -2.68 5.11 -12.51
CA TRP A 151 -2.87 3.85 -13.22
C TRP A 151 -1.84 3.62 -14.37
N SER A 152 -1.17 4.68 -14.82
CA SER A 152 -0.10 4.62 -15.82
C SER A 152 1.30 4.46 -15.21
N GLY A 153 1.39 4.33 -13.90
CA GLY A 153 2.64 4.32 -13.14
C GLY A 153 2.76 5.52 -12.21
N GLU A 154 3.82 5.55 -11.40
CA GLU A 154 4.04 6.67 -10.49
C GLU A 154 4.37 7.96 -11.24
N ILE A 155 3.85 9.09 -10.76
CA ILE A 155 4.12 10.41 -11.29
C ILE A 155 4.90 11.26 -10.27
N ASP A 156 5.97 11.88 -10.72
CA ASP A 156 6.71 12.87 -9.94
C ASP A 156 6.05 14.24 -10.12
N THR A 157 5.73 14.89 -9.02
CA THR A 157 5.01 16.17 -9.01
C THR A 157 5.39 17.03 -7.82
N VAL A 158 4.96 18.29 -7.83
CA VAL A 158 5.16 19.25 -6.73
C VAL A 158 3.81 19.69 -6.20
N LEU A 159 3.38 19.08 -5.11
CA LEU A 159 2.10 19.36 -4.43
C LEU A 159 2.29 19.62 -2.95
N SER A 160 1.28 20.24 -2.31
CA SER A 160 1.23 20.22 -0.86
C SER A 160 0.77 18.84 -0.36
N PRO A 161 1.24 18.39 0.82
CA PRO A 161 0.74 17.14 1.41
C PRO A 161 -0.79 17.13 1.60
N ARG A 162 -1.43 18.29 1.81
CA ARG A 162 -2.88 18.41 1.86
C ARG A 162 -3.53 18.11 0.51
N ASP A 163 -2.98 18.67 -0.58
CA ASP A 163 -3.49 18.43 -1.93
C ASP A 163 -3.29 16.97 -2.37
N SER A 164 -2.17 16.34 -1.95
CA SER A 164 -1.95 14.91 -2.20
C SER A 164 -2.98 14.02 -1.49
N VAL A 165 -3.41 14.39 -0.27
CA VAL A 165 -4.50 13.69 0.41
C VAL A 165 -5.81 13.84 -0.38
N LYS A 166 -6.14 15.05 -0.87
CA LYS A 166 -7.31 15.27 -1.73
C LYS A 166 -7.20 14.47 -3.02
N TYR A 167 -6.05 14.46 -3.69
CA TYR A 167 -5.78 13.66 -4.88
C TYR A 167 -6.05 12.17 -4.66
N ASN A 168 -5.58 11.62 -3.54
CA ASN A 168 -5.80 10.22 -3.21
C ASN A 168 -7.28 9.86 -2.98
N LYS A 169 -8.13 10.84 -2.63
CA LYS A 169 -9.59 10.63 -2.50
C LYS A 169 -10.31 10.42 -3.84
N PHE A 170 -9.67 10.77 -4.96
CA PHE A 170 -10.23 10.52 -6.29
C PHE A 170 -10.14 9.06 -6.74
N PHE A 171 -9.35 8.22 -6.07
CA PHE A 171 -9.19 6.83 -6.50
C PHE A 171 -10.31 5.95 -5.97
N ILE A 172 -10.89 5.16 -6.87
CA ILE A 172 -11.86 4.12 -6.54
C ILE A 172 -11.09 2.96 -5.95
N HIS A 173 -11.55 2.47 -4.81
CA HIS A 173 -10.99 1.31 -4.14
C HIS A 173 -11.91 0.10 -4.30
N THR A 174 -11.32 -1.10 -4.22
CA THR A 174 -12.05 -2.35 -4.29
C THR A 174 -11.37 -3.40 -3.43
N GLY A 175 -12.16 -4.34 -2.93
CA GLY A 175 -11.70 -5.57 -2.30
C GLY A 175 -12.34 -6.77 -2.98
N MET A 176 -11.59 -7.86 -3.12
CA MET A 176 -12.10 -9.12 -3.66
C MET A 176 -11.45 -10.30 -2.97
N MET A 177 -12.26 -11.26 -2.58
CA MET A 177 -11.80 -12.54 -2.04
C MET A 177 -12.49 -13.69 -2.78
N SER A 178 -11.71 -14.71 -3.16
CA SER A 178 -12.22 -15.97 -3.67
C SER A 178 -11.96 -17.07 -2.66
N MET A 179 -13.00 -17.81 -2.32
CA MET A 179 -12.96 -18.87 -1.31
C MET A 179 -13.59 -20.16 -1.86
N ASP A 180 -13.01 -21.29 -1.50
CA ASP A 180 -13.60 -22.60 -1.72
C ASP A 180 -14.76 -22.81 -0.75
N PRO A 181 -16.01 -22.98 -1.23
CA PRO A 181 -17.17 -23.06 -0.36
C PRO A 181 -17.22 -24.32 0.51
N SER A 182 -16.55 -25.40 0.11
CA SER A 182 -16.55 -26.66 0.84
C SER A 182 -15.53 -26.71 1.97
N THR A 183 -14.41 -25.99 1.82
CA THR A 183 -13.29 -26.00 2.77
C THR A 183 -13.12 -24.70 3.54
N GLY A 184 -13.71 -23.60 3.04
CA GLY A 184 -13.46 -22.24 3.55
C GLY A 184 -12.07 -21.70 3.21
N TYR A 185 -11.30 -22.39 2.35
CA TYR A 185 -9.93 -21.97 2.02
C TYR A 185 -9.93 -20.78 1.07
N VAL A 186 -9.26 -19.70 1.47
CA VAL A 186 -9.06 -18.54 0.61
C VAL A 186 -8.09 -18.87 -0.51
N LYS A 187 -8.53 -18.70 -1.76
CA LYS A 187 -7.77 -19.02 -2.97
C LYS A 187 -7.18 -17.79 -3.66
N ALA A 188 -7.83 -16.63 -3.54
CA ALA A 188 -7.31 -15.35 -3.99
C ALA A 188 -7.78 -14.24 -3.06
N TYR A 189 -6.95 -13.20 -2.91
CA TYR A 189 -7.19 -12.09 -1.99
C TYR A 189 -6.63 -10.79 -2.56
N VAL A 190 -7.49 -9.85 -2.90
CA VAL A 190 -7.14 -8.52 -3.41
C VAL A 190 -7.73 -7.49 -2.46
N GLY A 191 -6.93 -6.94 -1.56
CA GLY A 191 -7.38 -5.99 -0.54
C GLY A 191 -7.42 -4.53 -0.99
N GLY A 192 -6.98 -4.23 -2.22
CA GLY A 192 -6.98 -2.87 -2.76
C GLY A 192 -6.26 -2.76 -4.08
N ILE A 193 -6.18 -1.53 -4.61
CA ILE A 193 -5.66 -1.24 -5.95
C ILE A 193 -4.13 -1.18 -6.03
N ASP A 194 -3.47 -0.75 -4.95
CA ASP A 194 -2.01 -0.66 -4.87
C ASP A 194 -1.56 -0.57 -3.42
N TYR A 195 -0.89 -1.61 -2.92
CA TYR A 195 -0.49 -1.68 -1.51
C TYR A 195 0.62 -0.68 -1.14
N LYS A 196 1.42 -0.22 -2.09
CA LYS A 196 2.48 0.77 -1.84
C LYS A 196 1.90 2.12 -1.41
N HIS A 197 0.82 2.55 -2.05
CA HIS A 197 0.19 3.86 -1.85
C HIS A 197 -1.05 3.81 -0.96
N PHE A 198 -1.80 2.72 -0.98
CA PHE A 198 -3.07 2.55 -0.28
C PHE A 198 -3.02 1.31 0.63
N LYS A 199 -2.71 1.55 1.90
CA LYS A 199 -2.47 0.49 2.89
C LYS A 199 -3.75 -0.12 3.48
N TYR A 200 -4.89 0.56 3.32
CA TYR A 200 -6.16 0.08 3.86
C TYR A 200 -6.62 -1.15 3.07
N ASP A 201 -6.96 -2.21 3.81
CA ASP A 201 -7.49 -3.45 3.25
C ASP A 201 -9.01 -3.38 3.20
N HIS A 202 -9.58 -3.63 2.02
CA HIS A 202 -11.01 -3.52 1.73
C HIS A 202 -11.74 -4.89 1.73
N VAL A 203 -11.06 -5.98 2.17
CA VAL A 203 -11.65 -7.32 2.33
C VAL A 203 -12.06 -7.60 3.75
#